data_743fdd98a3d2d947bed7712424412a5b
#
_entry.id   743fdd98a3d2d947bed7712424412a5b
#
_cell.length_a   1.000
_cell.length_b   1.000
_cell.length_c   1.000
_cell.angle_alpha   90.00
_cell.angle_beta   90.00
_cell.angle_gamma   90.00
#
_symmetry.space_group_name_H-M   'P 1'
#
loop_
_entity.id
_entity.type
_entity.pdbx_description
1 polymer ?
#
loop_
_entity_poly.entity_id
_entity_poly.type
_entity_poly.pdbx_seq_one_letter_code
_entity_poly.pdbx_strand_id
1 'polypeptide(L)' 'MGVLVNYIYCYDVVHSTTTVAQRNPIVPREGELVRIDGWTYTVESIIHKFDVAGDVQVIDVEIGGKRK' A
#
# COMPACT_ATOMS: atom_id res chain seq x y z
N MET A 1 -16.54 -6.30 -5.01
CA MET A 1 -15.15 -6.77 -4.95
C MET A 1 -14.22 -5.61 -5.25
N GLY A 2 -13.22 -5.39 -4.43
CA GLY A 2 -12.26 -4.32 -4.62
C GLY A 2 -10.94 -4.64 -3.97
N VAL A 3 -9.96 -3.79 -4.22
CA VAL A 3 -8.64 -3.91 -3.60
C VAL A 3 -8.32 -2.59 -2.91
N LEU A 4 -7.99 -2.66 -1.64
CA LEU A 4 -7.56 -1.52 -0.84
C LEU A 4 -6.06 -1.64 -0.62
N VAL A 5 -5.32 -0.59 -0.98
CA VAL A 5 -3.87 -0.55 -0.74
C VAL A 5 -3.60 0.54 0.29
N ASN A 6 -3.00 0.16 1.40
CA ASN A 6 -2.62 1.07 2.48
C ASN A 6 -1.11 1.25 2.48
N TYR A 7 -0.66 2.48 2.59
CA TYR A 7 0.75 2.80 2.79
C TYR A 7 0.95 3.16 4.24
N ILE A 8 1.77 2.39 4.94
CA ILE A 8 1.92 2.46 6.39
C ILE A 8 3.33 2.90 6.74
N TYR A 9 3.43 4.00 7.48
CA TYR A 9 4.69 4.53 8.00
C TYR A 9 4.59 4.67 9.51
N CYS A 10 5.50 4.04 10.24
CA CYS A 10 5.52 4.08 11.71
C CYS A 10 4.15 3.70 12.31
N TYR A 11 3.58 2.61 11.82
CA TYR A 11 2.28 2.06 12.27
C TYR A 11 1.07 2.92 11.92
N ASP A 12 1.26 4.02 11.17
CA ASP A 12 0.16 4.87 10.73
C ASP A 12 -0.07 4.74 9.24
N VAL A 13 -1.33 4.69 8.84
CA VAL A 13 -1.68 4.71 7.43
C VAL A 13 -1.56 6.15 6.94
N VAL A 14 -0.57 6.42 6.09
CA VAL A 14 -0.34 7.77 5.57
C VAL A 14 -0.99 8.00 4.23
N HIS A 15 -1.39 6.95 3.54
CA HIS A 15 -2.06 7.04 2.25
C HIS A 15 -2.80 5.75 1.97
N SER A 16 -3.94 5.84 1.29
CA SER A 16 -4.71 4.68 0.88
C SER A 16 -5.27 4.89 -0.51
N THR A 17 -5.30 3.83 -1.30
CA THR A 17 -5.94 3.84 -2.61
C THR A 17 -6.87 2.65 -2.74
N THR A 18 -7.91 2.79 -3.54
CA THR A 18 -8.82 1.69 -3.84
C THR A 18 -8.94 1.53 -5.35
N THR A 19 -9.11 0.29 -5.78
CA THR A 19 -9.35 0.00 -7.19
C THR A 19 -10.60 -0.88 -7.32
N VAL A 20 -11.27 -0.74 -8.47
CA VAL A 20 -12.40 -1.61 -8.79
C VAL A 20 -11.90 -2.99 -9.21
N ALA A 21 -12.80 -3.96 -9.14
CA ALA A 21 -12.49 -5.38 -9.33
C ALA A 21 -11.83 -5.72 -10.66
N GLN A 22 -12.08 -4.96 -11.69
CA GLN A 22 -11.59 -5.28 -13.03
C GLN A 22 -10.22 -4.74 -13.34
N ARG A 23 -9.59 -4.05 -12.38
CA ARG A 23 -8.27 -3.48 -12.58
C ARG A 23 -7.34 -3.96 -11.50
N ASN A 24 -6.16 -4.36 -11.91
CA ASN A 24 -5.12 -4.70 -10.96
C ASN A 24 -4.53 -3.40 -10.41
N PRO A 25 -4.39 -3.27 -9.09
CA PRO A 25 -3.73 -2.11 -8.51
C PRO A 25 -2.26 -2.12 -8.89
N ILE A 26 -1.69 -0.92 -9.10
CA ILE A 26 -0.25 -0.79 -9.24
C ILE A 26 0.31 -0.72 -7.82
N VAL A 27 1.02 -1.77 -7.44
CA VAL A 27 1.61 -1.89 -6.12
C VAL A 27 3.12 -1.85 -6.26
N PRO A 28 3.83 -0.97 -5.56
CA PRO A 28 5.28 -0.94 -5.62
C PRO A 28 5.86 -2.21 -5.01
N ARG A 29 7.06 -2.54 -5.42
CA ARG A 29 7.77 -3.71 -4.92
C ARG A 29 8.73 -3.30 -3.81
N GLU A 30 9.13 -4.29 -3.01
CA GLU A 30 10.13 -4.10 -1.97
C GLU A 30 11.40 -3.50 -2.58
N GLY A 31 11.91 -2.46 -1.92
CA GLY A 31 13.10 -1.74 -2.37
C GLY A 31 12.82 -0.56 -3.30
N GLU A 32 11.61 -0.45 -3.84
CA GLU A 32 11.26 0.67 -4.69
C GLU A 32 10.96 1.92 -3.87
N LEU A 33 10.99 3.07 -4.54
CA LEU A 33 10.69 4.35 -3.90
C LEU A 33 9.27 4.77 -4.23
N VAL A 34 8.62 5.37 -3.23
CA VAL A 34 7.29 5.99 -3.42
C VAL A 34 7.35 7.40 -2.86
N ARG A 35 6.61 8.31 -3.50
CA ARG A 35 6.51 9.69 -3.00
C ARG A 35 5.06 9.97 -2.63
N ILE A 36 4.85 10.39 -1.40
CA ILE A 36 3.54 10.72 -0.85
C ILE A 36 3.63 12.09 -0.19
N ASP A 37 2.81 13.03 -0.66
CA ASP A 37 2.74 14.40 -0.12
C ASP A 37 4.11 15.08 -0.01
N GLY A 38 4.94 14.91 -1.04
CA GLY A 38 6.26 15.55 -1.09
C GLY A 38 7.36 14.83 -0.33
N TRP A 39 7.03 13.73 0.34
CA TRP A 39 8.03 12.91 1.05
C TRP A 39 8.30 11.65 0.26
N THR A 40 9.56 11.25 0.21
CA THR A 40 9.99 10.03 -0.46
C THR A 40 10.25 8.95 0.57
N TYR A 41 9.72 7.76 0.30
CA TYR A 41 9.86 6.60 1.19
C TYR A 41 10.42 5.42 0.40
N THR A 42 11.05 4.50 1.10
CA THR A 42 11.46 3.21 0.55
C THR A 42 10.45 2.16 0.97
N VAL A 43 10.01 1.33 0.05
CA VAL A 43 9.11 0.21 0.36
C VAL A 43 9.90 -0.87 1.07
N GLU A 44 9.48 -1.22 2.29
CA GLU A 44 10.17 -2.20 3.14
C GLU A 44 9.56 -3.58 3.04
N SER A 45 8.24 -3.67 3.05
CA SER A 45 7.56 -4.94 2.88
C SER A 45 6.16 -4.76 2.34
N ILE A 46 5.62 -5.83 1.79
CA ILE A 46 4.28 -5.84 1.21
C ILE A 46 3.55 -7.03 1.81
N ILE A 47 2.40 -6.77 2.42
CA ILE A 47 1.60 -7.80 3.06
C ILE A 47 0.25 -7.87 2.35
N HIS A 48 -0.04 -9.01 1.75
CA HIS A 48 -1.33 -9.25 1.13
C HIS A 48 -2.26 -9.89 2.16
N LYS A 49 -3.37 -9.23 2.44
CA LYS A 49 -4.38 -9.75 3.36
C LYS A 49 -5.61 -10.15 2.58
N PHE A 50 -6.04 -11.38 2.78
CA PHE A 50 -7.22 -11.91 2.12
C PHE A 50 -8.30 -12.09 3.16
N ASP A 51 -9.36 -11.29 3.05
CA ASP A 51 -10.49 -11.38 3.95
C ASP A 51 -11.59 -12.19 3.28
N VAL A 52 -11.82 -13.38 3.79
CA VAL A 52 -12.78 -14.31 3.21
C VAL A 52 -14.20 -13.78 3.37
N ALA A 53 -14.47 -13.04 4.43
CA ALA A 53 -15.84 -12.63 4.74
C ALA A 53 -16.31 -11.44 3.89
N GLY A 54 -15.39 -10.58 3.46
CA GLY A 54 -15.77 -9.32 2.83
C GLY A 54 -15.58 -9.26 1.33
N ASP A 55 -15.07 -10.31 0.72
CA ASP A 55 -14.74 -10.31 -0.70
C ASP A 55 -13.85 -9.13 -1.11
N VAL A 56 -13.00 -8.70 -0.19
CA VAL A 56 -12.10 -7.56 -0.36
C VAL A 56 -10.67 -8.02 -0.09
N GLN A 57 -9.77 -7.61 -0.96
CA GLN A 57 -8.35 -7.80 -0.74
C GLN A 57 -7.75 -6.51 -0.19
N VAL A 58 -6.96 -6.63 0.86
CA VAL A 58 -6.24 -5.50 1.44
C VAL A 58 -4.75 -5.76 1.27
N ILE A 59 -4.04 -4.78 0.74
CA ILE A 59 -2.59 -4.85 0.58
C ILE A 59 -1.99 -3.75 1.45
N ASP A 60 -1.19 -4.13 2.44
CA ASP A 60 -0.47 -3.19 3.28
C ASP A 60 0.96 -3.08 2.77
N VAL A 61 1.34 -1.86 2.41
CA VAL A 61 2.69 -1.54 1.95
C VAL A 61 3.39 -0.80 3.09
N GLU A 62 4.34 -1.47 3.73
CA GLU A 62 5.12 -0.85 4.80
C GLU A 62 6.25 -0.06 4.19
N ILE A 63 6.36 1.21 4.57
CA ILE A 63 7.33 2.14 4.01
C ILE A 63 8.17 2.76 5.13
N GLY A 64 9.38 3.14 4.78
CA GLY A 64 10.31 3.77 5.71
C GLY A 64 11.30 4.66 4.99
N GLY A 65 12.36 5.08 5.69
CA GLY A 65 13.37 5.92 5.07
C GLY A 65 12.83 7.26 4.59
N LYS A 66 11.89 7.84 5.31
CA LYS A 66 11.24 9.09 4.94
C LYS A 66 12.24 10.20 4.70
N ARG A 67 12.20 10.81 3.52
CA ARG A 67 13.09 11.91 3.14
C ARG A 67 12.43 12.81 2.11
N LYS A 68 12.89 14.00 2.01
CA LYS A 68 12.44 14.93 0.96
C LYS A 68 13.20 14.74 -0.34
#